data_86d437bb8436ac4d03ec9212e5a19b82
#
_entry.id   86d437bb8436ac4d03ec9212e5a19b82
#
_cell.length_a   1.000
_cell.length_b   1.000
_cell.length_c   1.000
_cell.angle_alpha   90.00
_cell.angle_beta   90.00
_cell.angle_gamma   90.00
#
_symmetry.space_group_name_H-M   'P 1'
#
loop_
_entity.id
_entity.type
_entity.pdbx_description
1 polymer ?
#
loop_
_entity_poly.entity_id
_entity_poly.type
_entity_poly.pdbx_seq_one_letter_code
_entity_poly.pdbx_strand_id
1 'polypeptide(L)' 'MIVLHEKAFVGNHLLEVELHDDLSYVLRYGELVEYRDHRRRVRGRSRPYQFRSVEQLRYDFERDVRDAQGS' A
#
# COMPACT_ATOMS: atom_id res chain seq x y z
N MET A 1 -6.23 -17.09 3.26
CA MET A 1 -6.80 -16.52 4.50
C MET A 1 -6.20 -15.15 4.76
N ILE A 2 -7.04 -14.18 5.09
CA ILE A 2 -6.58 -12.84 5.39
C ILE A 2 -5.99 -12.83 6.80
N VAL A 3 -4.74 -12.38 6.92
CA VAL A 3 -4.04 -12.28 8.20
C VAL A 3 -4.25 -10.90 8.83
N LEU A 4 -4.32 -9.87 8.01
CA LEU A 4 -4.50 -8.50 8.46
C LEU A 4 -5.36 -7.75 7.44
N HIS A 5 -6.36 -7.03 7.94
CA HIS A 5 -7.19 -6.18 7.09
C HIS A 5 -7.53 -4.92 7.87
N GLU A 6 -7.04 -3.79 7.39
CA GLU A 6 -7.29 -2.49 8.02
C GLU A 6 -7.88 -1.53 6.98
N LYS A 7 -8.82 -0.71 7.43
CA LYS A 7 -9.40 0.37 6.64
C LYS A 7 -9.49 1.62 7.50
N ALA A 8 -9.13 2.75 6.93
CA ALA A 8 -9.25 4.03 7.61
C ALA A 8 -9.31 5.15 6.59
N PHE A 9 -9.95 6.24 6.97
CA PHE A 9 -9.87 7.46 6.16
C PHE A 9 -8.70 8.30 6.65
N VAL A 10 -7.86 8.71 5.71
CA VAL A 10 -6.72 9.59 5.97
C VAL A 10 -6.88 10.76 5.02
N GLY A 11 -7.18 11.94 5.57
CA GLY A 11 -7.59 13.05 4.74
C GLY A 11 -8.91 12.72 4.05
N ASN A 12 -8.96 12.86 2.74
CA ASN A 12 -10.15 12.59 1.93
C ASN A 12 -10.10 11.25 1.21
N HIS A 13 -9.14 10.38 1.56
CA HIS A 13 -8.94 9.13 0.85
C HIS A 13 -9.03 7.94 1.79
N LEU A 14 -9.57 6.85 1.28
CA LEU A 14 -9.63 5.60 2.02
C LEU A 14 -8.27 4.90 1.94
N LEU A 15 -7.73 4.58 3.10
CA LEU A 15 -6.53 3.76 3.20
C LEU A 15 -6.95 2.34 3.51
N GLU A 16 -6.44 1.38 2.75
CA GLU A 16 -6.77 -0.03 2.92
C GLU A 16 -5.50 -0.86 2.89
N VAL A 17 -5.36 -1.74 3.87
CA VAL A 17 -4.25 -2.68 3.98
C VAL A 17 -4.82 -4.07 4.11
N GLU A 18 -4.39 -4.98 3.25
CA GLU A 18 -4.84 -6.37 3.27
C GLU A 18 -3.63 -7.27 3.09
N LEU A 19 -3.40 -8.16 4.05
CA LEU A 19 -2.31 -9.12 4.00
C LEU A 19 -2.87 -10.53 4.15
N HIS A 20 -2.32 -11.45 3.38
CA HIS A 20 -2.74 -12.85 3.37
C HIS A 20 -1.62 -13.76 3.88
N ASP A 21 -1.99 -14.96 4.30
CA ASP A 21 -1.02 -15.91 4.87
C ASP A 21 -0.05 -16.48 3.82
N ASP A 22 -0.38 -16.37 2.54
CA ASP A 22 0.52 -16.79 1.47
C ASP A 22 1.47 -15.66 1.03
N LEU A 23 1.53 -14.58 1.79
CA LEU A 23 2.34 -13.39 1.55
C LEU A 23 1.86 -12.52 0.40
N SER A 24 0.68 -12.80 -0.15
CA SER A 24 0.06 -11.84 -1.07
C SER A 24 -0.50 -10.65 -0.27
N TYR A 25 -0.58 -9.51 -0.92
CA TYR A 25 -0.99 -8.29 -0.24
C TYR A 25 -1.62 -7.30 -1.21
N VAL A 26 -2.46 -6.45 -0.66
CA VAL A 26 -2.98 -5.27 -1.35
C VAL A 26 -2.96 -4.12 -0.36
N LEU A 27 -2.22 -3.07 -0.68
CA LEU A 27 -2.19 -1.83 0.09
C LEU A 27 -2.60 -0.71 -0.84
N ARG A 28 -3.55 0.12 -0.41
CA ARG A 28 -4.11 1.14 -1.27
C ARG A 28 -4.45 2.39 -0.48
N TYR A 29 -4.15 3.55 -1.06
CA TYR A 29 -4.55 4.84 -0.52
C TYR A 29 -5.28 5.61 -1.61
N GLY A 30 -6.60 5.49 -1.65
CA GLY A 30 -7.41 6.07 -2.71
C GLY A 30 -6.94 5.62 -4.07
N GLU A 31 -6.79 6.56 -4.99
CA GLU A 31 -6.24 6.31 -6.32
C GLU A 31 -4.79 6.75 -6.44
N LEU A 32 -4.21 7.25 -5.34
CA LEU A 32 -2.88 7.84 -5.36
C LEU A 32 -1.76 6.83 -5.19
N VAL A 33 -1.97 5.83 -4.33
CA VAL A 33 -0.93 4.85 -4.01
C VAL A 33 -1.55 3.47 -4.00
N GLU A 34 -0.89 2.50 -4.65
CA GLU A 34 -1.32 1.11 -4.65
C GLU A 34 -0.10 0.19 -4.71
N TYR A 35 -0.07 -0.79 -3.80
CA TYR A 35 0.92 -1.86 -3.81
C TYR A 35 0.18 -3.17 -3.99
N ARG A 36 0.48 -3.88 -5.08
CA ARG A 36 -0.23 -5.10 -5.43
C ARG A 36 0.56 -5.93 -6.44
N ASP A 37 0.59 -7.24 -6.27
CA ASP A 37 1.16 -8.19 -7.24
C ASP A 37 2.58 -7.82 -7.65
N HIS A 38 3.44 -7.53 -6.67
CA HIS A 38 4.83 -7.14 -6.88
C HIS A 38 4.98 -5.86 -7.70
N ARG A 39 3.96 -5.03 -7.67
CA ARG A 39 3.99 -3.72 -8.33
C ARG A 39 3.63 -2.62 -7.35
N ARG A 40 4.23 -1.48 -7.60
CA ARG A 40 3.99 -0.26 -6.84
C ARG A 40 3.53 0.82 -7.80
N ARG A 41 2.35 1.36 -7.57
CA ARG A 41 1.84 2.45 -8.38
C ARG A 41 1.65 3.67 -7.49
N VAL A 42 2.29 4.77 -7.87
CA VAL A 42 2.19 6.05 -7.16
C VAL A 42 1.86 7.11 -8.20
N ARG A 43 0.71 7.76 -8.01
CA ARG A 43 0.23 8.83 -8.91
C ARG A 43 0.23 8.40 -10.37
N GLY A 44 -0.27 7.20 -10.63
CA GLY A 44 -0.38 6.67 -11.98
C GLY A 44 0.89 6.08 -12.56
N ARG A 45 2.00 6.14 -11.84
CA ARG A 45 3.26 5.54 -12.29
C ARG A 45 3.45 4.19 -11.65
N SER A 46 3.55 3.16 -12.47
CA SER A 46 3.72 1.79 -12.02
C SER A 46 5.19 1.37 -12.14
N ARG A 47 5.71 0.73 -11.08
CA ARG A 47 7.08 0.22 -11.06
C ARG A 47 7.08 -1.16 -10.40
N PRO A 48 8.07 -2.01 -10.72
CA PRO A 48 8.22 -3.25 -9.97
C PRO A 48 8.51 -2.97 -8.51
N TYR A 49 7.96 -3.79 -7.64
CA TYR A 49 8.24 -3.72 -6.21
C TYR A 49 8.67 -5.08 -5.71
N GLN A 50 9.81 -5.13 -5.05
CA GLN A 50 10.33 -6.36 -4.49
C GLN A 50 9.94 -6.44 -3.01
N PHE A 51 9.09 -7.41 -2.69
CA PHE A 51 8.71 -7.66 -1.31
C PHE A 51 9.88 -8.25 -0.53
N ARG A 52 10.17 -7.68 0.63
CA ARG A 52 11.24 -8.17 1.50
C ARG A 52 10.70 -8.62 2.84
N SER A 53 9.87 -7.81 3.46
CA SER A 53 9.23 -8.12 4.72
C SER A 53 7.98 -7.27 4.85
N VAL A 54 7.08 -7.68 5.74
CA VAL A 54 5.87 -6.91 6.03
C VAL A 54 6.23 -5.53 6.58
N GLU A 55 7.25 -5.46 7.42
CA GLU A 55 7.67 -4.20 8.02
C GLU A 55 8.19 -3.23 6.98
N GLN A 56 9.00 -3.71 6.05
CA GLN A 56 9.51 -2.88 4.97
C GLN A 56 8.40 -2.45 4.04
N LEU A 57 7.48 -3.36 3.73
CA LEU A 57 6.33 -3.06 2.89
C LEU A 57 5.49 -1.93 3.50
N ARG A 58 5.19 -2.02 4.79
CA ARG A 58 4.40 -0.99 5.47
C ARG A 58 5.14 0.34 5.51
N TYR A 59 6.44 0.31 5.76
CA TYR A 59 7.26 1.51 5.78
C TYR A 59 7.23 2.22 4.42
N ASP A 60 7.43 1.45 3.35
CA ASP A 60 7.45 2.02 1.99
C ASP A 60 6.09 2.59 1.63
N PHE A 61 5.02 1.87 1.97
CA PHE A 61 3.66 2.32 1.70
C PHE A 61 3.34 3.60 2.47
N GLU A 62 3.64 3.64 3.75
CA GLU A 62 3.36 4.81 4.58
C GLU A 62 4.14 6.04 4.11
N ARG A 63 5.37 5.83 3.66
CA ARG A 63 6.17 6.92 3.09
C ARG A 63 5.51 7.47 1.83
N ASP A 64 5.04 6.60 0.95
CA ASP A 64 4.37 7.04 -0.27
C ASP A 64 3.05 7.75 0.03
N VAL A 65 2.33 7.29 1.04
CA VAL A 65 1.09 7.95 1.48
C VAL A 65 1.39 9.37 1.97
N ARG A 66 2.43 9.54 2.79
CA ARG A 66 2.81 10.86 3.29
C ARG A 66 3.22 11.78 2.15
N ASP A 67 3.98 11.25 1.19
CA ASP A 67 4.38 12.04 0.02
C ASP A 67 3.18 12.47 -0.80
N ALA A 68 2.20 11.58 -0.96
CA ALA A 68 0.98 11.90 -1.69
C ALA A 68 0.13 12.94 -0.95
N GLN A 69 0.13 12.91 0.38
CA GLN A 69 -0.59 13.90 1.18
C GLN A 69 0.06 15.27 1.14
N GLY A 70 1.38 15.30 1.08
CA GLY A 70 2.16 16.54 1.18
C GLY A 70 2.23 17.36 -0.09
N SER A 71 1.56 16.95 -1.13
CA SER A 71 1.66 17.65 -2.42
C SER A 71 0.36 18.19 -2.94
#